data_3384dbff25f41963f4e362cec8bad441
#
_entry.id   3384dbff25f41963f4e362cec8bad441
#
_cell.length_a   1.000
_cell.length_b   1.000
_cell.length_c   1.000
_cell.angle_alpha   90.00
_cell.angle_beta   90.00
_cell.angle_gamma   90.00
#
_symmetry.space_group_name_H-M   'P 1'
#
loop_
_entity.id
_entity.type
_entity.pdbx_description
1 polymer ?
#
loop_
_entity_poly.entity_id
_entity_poly.type
_entity_poly.pdbx_seq_one_letter_code
_entity_poly.pdbx_strand_id
1 'polypeptide(L)'
;PPSPDPGTPTEVPLKTQRINRFIVEAMRNRYLWNSGLPSEIDITSESDPAALFKRLRNPQDSWSVLSDNVQQTQGEFTNETRSYGYALTFGKFNNSENMFAVVLFTYPDSPAAKAGIKRGDIFIRVNDMEITMNTYMNLFRFPNVSLQYGHLEGNTIYPAPQTTTLTGTEMYLDPVITYSVIDRAGHKIGYL
;
A
#
# COMPACT_ATOMS: atom_id res chain seq x y z
N PRO A 1 49.48 3.16 -6.18
CA PRO A 1 48.64 2.22 -5.48
C PRO A 1 48.07 1.24 -6.50
N PRO A 2 48.13 -0.10 -6.27
CA PRO A 2 47.58 -1.05 -7.19
C PRO A 2 46.04 -0.89 -7.25
N SER A 3 45.49 -1.02 -8.47
CA SER A 3 44.05 -1.10 -8.70
C SER A 3 43.46 -2.29 -7.94
N PRO A 4 42.26 -2.18 -7.37
CA PRO A 4 41.64 -3.34 -6.74
C PRO A 4 41.37 -4.44 -7.79
N ASP A 5 41.72 -5.66 -7.42
CA ASP A 5 41.55 -6.88 -8.20
C ASP A 5 40.03 -7.11 -8.47
N PRO A 6 39.60 -7.27 -9.74
CA PRO A 6 38.18 -7.48 -10.07
C PRO A 6 37.78 -8.95 -9.92
N GLY A 7 37.94 -9.56 -8.73
CA GLY A 7 37.68 -10.99 -8.63
C GLY A 7 37.34 -11.59 -7.28
N THR A 8 37.29 -10.81 -6.20
CA THR A 8 36.83 -11.35 -4.92
C THR A 8 35.34 -11.22 -4.83
N PRO A 9 34.54 -12.30 -4.68
CA PRO A 9 33.11 -12.19 -4.39
C PRO A 9 32.94 -11.35 -3.12
N THR A 10 32.26 -10.24 -3.23
CA THR A 10 31.96 -9.37 -2.07
C THR A 10 31.14 -10.22 -1.11
N GLU A 11 31.73 -10.59 0.02
CA GLU A 11 31.04 -11.38 1.05
C GLU A 11 29.78 -10.63 1.50
N VAL A 12 28.64 -11.34 1.50
CA VAL A 12 27.33 -10.75 1.90
C VAL A 12 27.43 -10.35 3.37
N PRO A 13 27.07 -9.11 3.73
CA PRO A 13 27.15 -8.63 5.10
C PRO A 13 26.44 -9.53 6.11
N LEU A 14 27.01 -9.74 7.29
CA LEU A 14 26.43 -10.60 8.34
C LEU A 14 24.99 -10.21 8.70
N LYS A 15 24.65 -8.93 8.65
CA LYS A 15 23.26 -8.45 8.85
C LYS A 15 22.33 -9.06 7.79
N THR A 16 22.71 -9.01 6.55
CA THR A 16 21.96 -9.58 5.42
C THR A 16 21.83 -11.10 5.55
N GLN A 17 22.91 -11.80 5.90
CA GLN A 17 22.86 -13.25 6.13
C GLN A 17 21.90 -13.62 7.27
N ARG A 18 21.81 -12.82 8.34
CA ARG A 18 20.85 -13.03 9.43
C ARG A 18 19.39 -12.85 8.96
N ILE A 19 19.14 -11.87 8.10
CA ILE A 19 17.81 -11.65 7.52
C ILE A 19 17.46 -12.82 6.58
N ASN A 20 18.39 -13.24 5.73
CA ASN A 20 18.21 -14.38 4.85
C ASN A 20 17.90 -15.67 5.65
N ARG A 21 18.61 -15.91 6.73
CA ARG A 21 18.34 -17.04 7.64
C ARG A 21 16.94 -16.97 8.22
N PHE A 22 16.51 -15.82 8.73
CA PHE A 22 15.17 -15.63 9.24
C PHE A 22 14.10 -15.95 8.18
N ILE A 23 14.27 -15.46 6.95
CA ILE A 23 13.34 -15.74 5.84
C ILE A 23 13.25 -17.25 5.57
N VAL A 24 14.39 -17.93 5.45
CA VAL A 24 14.43 -19.37 5.17
C VAL A 24 13.79 -20.17 6.30
N GLU A 25 14.09 -19.85 7.56
CA GLU A 25 13.51 -20.52 8.75
C GLU A 25 12.01 -20.29 8.83
N ALA A 26 11.54 -19.06 8.61
CA ALA A 26 10.11 -18.74 8.62
C ALA A 26 9.37 -19.51 7.52
N MET A 27 9.92 -19.54 6.30
CA MET A 27 9.29 -20.26 5.19
C MET A 27 9.33 -21.79 5.40
N ARG A 28 10.39 -22.35 5.94
CA ARG A 28 10.43 -23.79 6.25
C ARG A 28 9.44 -24.21 7.34
N ASN A 29 9.24 -23.37 8.35
CA ASN A 29 8.47 -23.73 9.53
C ASN A 29 6.99 -23.33 9.48
N ARG A 30 6.64 -22.28 8.68
CA ARG A 30 5.32 -21.65 8.71
C ARG A 30 4.65 -21.48 7.35
N TYR A 31 5.40 -21.66 6.27
CA TYR A 31 4.89 -21.41 4.94
C TYR A 31 4.00 -22.55 4.44
N LEU A 32 2.86 -22.22 3.82
CA LEU A 32 1.90 -23.22 3.32
C LEU A 32 2.52 -24.17 2.29
N TRP A 33 3.38 -23.66 1.42
CA TRP A 33 4.06 -24.43 0.37
C TRP A 33 5.49 -24.81 0.76
N ASN A 34 5.78 -25.04 2.03
CA ASN A 34 7.12 -25.35 2.53
C ASN A 34 7.71 -26.64 1.93
N SER A 35 6.86 -27.62 1.59
CA SER A 35 7.30 -28.86 0.95
C SER A 35 7.89 -28.67 -0.45
N GLY A 36 7.60 -27.56 -1.12
CA GLY A 36 8.14 -27.20 -2.42
C GLY A 36 9.44 -26.39 -2.37
N LEU A 37 9.94 -26.07 -1.17
CA LEU A 37 11.18 -25.31 -1.03
C LEU A 37 12.41 -26.20 -1.35
N PRO A 38 13.49 -25.62 -1.93
CA PRO A 38 14.74 -26.33 -2.12
C PRO A 38 15.29 -26.89 -0.79
N SER A 39 15.85 -28.08 -0.84
CA SER A 39 16.50 -28.72 0.33
C SER A 39 17.66 -27.88 0.87
N GLU A 40 18.44 -27.29 -0.03
CA GLU A 40 19.54 -26.40 0.29
C GLU A 40 19.25 -25.00 -0.25
N ILE A 41 19.40 -24.01 0.60
CA ILE A 41 19.24 -22.59 0.27
C ILE A 41 20.47 -21.87 0.82
N ASP A 42 21.31 -21.38 -0.07
CA ASP A 42 22.47 -20.61 0.31
C ASP A 42 22.04 -19.20 0.76
N ILE A 43 22.23 -18.93 2.03
CA ILE A 43 21.93 -17.64 2.68
C ILE A 43 23.09 -16.65 2.59
N THR A 44 24.23 -17.09 2.13
CA THR A 44 25.47 -16.28 2.10
C THR A 44 25.74 -15.63 0.74
N SER A 45 25.12 -16.14 -0.32
CA SER A 45 25.29 -15.62 -1.69
C SER A 45 24.27 -14.56 -2.08
N GLU A 46 23.13 -14.46 -1.37
CA GLU A 46 22.08 -13.52 -1.73
C GLU A 46 22.23 -12.20 -0.97
N SER A 47 22.54 -11.13 -1.70
CA SER A 47 22.73 -9.80 -1.12
C SER A 47 21.42 -9.02 -0.90
N ASP A 48 20.32 -9.43 -1.55
CA ASP A 48 19.00 -8.85 -1.44
C ASP A 48 18.00 -9.83 -0.80
N PRO A 49 17.67 -9.65 0.50
CA PRO A 49 16.67 -10.48 1.19
C PRO A 49 15.27 -10.47 0.53
N ALA A 50 14.89 -9.36 -0.10
CA ALA A 50 13.60 -9.29 -0.79
C ALA A 50 13.58 -10.15 -2.06
N ALA A 51 14.70 -10.19 -2.80
CA ALA A 51 14.87 -11.08 -3.93
C ALA A 51 14.86 -12.55 -3.50
N LEU A 52 15.52 -12.89 -2.37
CA LEU A 52 15.47 -14.24 -1.80
C LEU A 52 14.03 -14.66 -1.49
N PHE A 53 13.28 -13.83 -0.75
CA PHE A 53 11.89 -14.10 -0.42
C PHE A 53 11.04 -14.30 -1.68
N LYS A 54 11.15 -13.39 -2.65
CA LYS A 54 10.41 -13.46 -3.92
C LYS A 54 10.71 -14.76 -4.69
N ARG A 55 11.97 -15.21 -4.71
CA ARG A 55 12.40 -16.45 -5.37
C ARG A 55 11.84 -17.70 -4.69
N LEU A 56 11.73 -17.69 -3.36
CA LEU A 56 11.22 -18.83 -2.57
C LEU A 56 9.70 -18.89 -2.53
N ARG A 57 9.01 -17.76 -2.82
CA ARG A 57 7.56 -17.68 -2.80
C ARG A 57 6.93 -18.47 -3.95
N ASN A 58 5.91 -19.28 -3.64
CA ASN A 58 5.13 -19.99 -4.64
C ASN A 58 4.38 -19.00 -5.56
N PRO A 59 4.34 -19.22 -6.89
CA PRO A 59 3.62 -18.36 -7.82
C PRO A 59 2.12 -18.20 -7.51
N GLN A 60 1.50 -19.16 -6.84
CA GLN A 60 0.09 -19.11 -6.41
C GLN A 60 -0.11 -18.30 -5.12
N ASP A 61 0.96 -17.93 -4.43
CA ASP A 61 0.89 -17.15 -3.20
C ASP A 61 0.67 -15.67 -3.49
N SER A 62 -0.52 -15.20 -3.21
CA SER A 62 -0.92 -13.80 -3.36
C SER A 62 -0.92 -13.03 -2.02
N TRP A 63 -0.60 -13.69 -0.90
CA TRP A 63 -0.83 -13.15 0.44
C TRP A 63 0.43 -12.90 1.24
N SER A 64 1.49 -13.70 1.02
CA SER A 64 2.73 -13.54 1.79
C SER A 64 3.50 -12.30 1.36
N VAL A 65 3.86 -11.49 2.34
CA VAL A 65 4.63 -10.25 2.15
C VAL A 65 5.84 -10.23 3.07
N LEU A 66 6.90 -9.57 2.63
CA LEU A 66 8.06 -9.23 3.45
C LEU A 66 8.07 -7.71 3.63
N SER A 67 8.09 -7.26 4.87
CA SER A 67 8.18 -5.83 5.22
C SER A 67 9.46 -5.57 6.00
N ASP A 68 10.11 -4.46 5.73
CA ASP A 68 11.25 -3.93 6.48
C ASP A 68 10.84 -2.87 7.51
N ASN A 69 9.54 -2.55 7.56
CA ASN A 69 8.96 -1.54 8.45
C ASN A 69 8.03 -2.19 9.49
N VAL A 70 8.58 -2.49 10.66
CA VAL A 70 7.83 -3.12 11.76
C VAL A 70 6.69 -2.24 12.26
N GLN A 71 6.89 -0.92 12.37
CA GLN A 71 5.87 0.02 12.85
C GLN A 71 4.68 0.08 11.89
N GLN A 72 4.95 0.15 10.58
CA GLN A 72 3.88 0.10 9.59
C GLN A 72 3.10 -1.21 9.66
N THR A 73 3.82 -2.34 9.74
CA THR A 73 3.19 -3.66 9.81
C THR A 73 2.34 -3.82 11.08
N GLN A 74 2.83 -3.35 12.23
CA GLN A 74 2.07 -3.34 13.48
C GLN A 74 0.82 -2.45 13.35
N GLY A 75 0.95 -1.25 12.78
CA GLY A 75 -0.17 -0.35 12.55
C GLY A 75 -1.26 -0.96 11.67
N GLU A 76 -0.87 -1.70 10.63
CA GLU A 76 -1.81 -2.43 9.77
C GLU A 76 -2.60 -3.50 10.54
N PHE A 77 -1.98 -4.18 11.51
CA PHE A 77 -2.67 -5.17 12.37
C PHE A 77 -3.54 -4.54 13.46
N THR A 78 -3.18 -3.36 13.98
CA THR A 78 -3.94 -2.67 15.02
C THR A 78 -4.94 -1.66 14.44
N ASN A 79 -4.98 -1.49 13.12
CA ASN A 79 -5.68 -0.40 12.43
C ASN A 79 -5.24 1.01 12.89
N GLU A 80 -4.08 1.11 13.53
CA GLU A 80 -3.44 2.37 13.90
C GLU A 80 -2.37 2.67 12.87
N THR A 81 -2.63 3.60 11.99
CA THR A 81 -1.71 3.95 10.91
C THR A 81 -1.71 5.45 10.65
N ARG A 82 -0.60 5.93 10.10
CA ARG A 82 -0.58 7.28 9.56
C ARG A 82 -1.41 7.32 8.29
N SER A 83 -2.50 8.06 8.33
CA SER A 83 -3.48 8.12 7.24
C SER A 83 -3.99 9.55 7.03
N TYR A 84 -4.51 9.80 5.85
CA TYR A 84 -5.32 10.99 5.57
C TYR A 84 -6.80 10.78 5.92
N GLY A 85 -7.21 9.52 6.14
CA GLY A 85 -8.57 9.16 6.51
C GLY A 85 -9.56 9.19 5.35
N TYR A 86 -9.13 8.78 4.17
CA TYR A 86 -10.02 8.48 3.06
C TYR A 86 -9.75 7.06 2.52
N ALA A 87 -10.76 6.47 1.91
CA ALA A 87 -10.62 5.30 1.06
C ALA A 87 -10.78 5.71 -0.40
N LEU A 88 -9.89 5.19 -1.26
CA LEU A 88 -9.84 5.51 -2.68
C LEU A 88 -10.08 4.27 -3.52
N THR A 89 -10.71 4.47 -4.68
CA THR A 89 -10.64 3.55 -5.81
C THR A 89 -10.01 4.26 -7.00
N PHE A 90 -9.51 3.50 -7.96
CA PHE A 90 -8.79 4.05 -9.11
C PHE A 90 -9.45 3.64 -10.40
N GLY A 91 -9.54 4.60 -11.32
CA GLY A 91 -9.92 4.38 -12.70
C GLY A 91 -8.80 4.76 -13.64
N LYS A 92 -8.79 4.19 -14.85
CA LYS A 92 -7.84 4.50 -15.91
C LYS A 92 -8.55 5.30 -17.00
N PHE A 93 -7.90 6.33 -17.52
CA PHE A 93 -8.40 7.03 -18.70
C PHE A 93 -8.27 6.16 -19.96
N ASN A 94 -9.26 6.19 -20.81
CA ASN A 94 -9.21 5.46 -22.07
C ASN A 94 -8.01 5.89 -22.93
N ASN A 95 -7.31 4.92 -23.49
CA ASN A 95 -6.16 5.11 -24.37
C ASN A 95 -5.02 5.95 -23.72
N SER A 96 -4.85 5.86 -22.40
CA SER A 96 -3.83 6.58 -21.63
C SER A 96 -3.23 5.69 -20.56
N GLU A 97 -2.01 5.96 -20.14
CA GLU A 97 -1.44 5.37 -18.91
C GLU A 97 -1.85 6.15 -17.65
N ASN A 98 -2.49 7.30 -17.81
CA ASN A 98 -2.95 8.12 -16.71
C ASN A 98 -4.20 7.53 -16.06
N MET A 99 -4.27 7.72 -14.76
CA MET A 99 -5.33 7.27 -13.90
C MET A 99 -5.94 8.44 -13.13
N PHE A 100 -7.06 8.19 -12.50
CA PHE A 100 -7.68 9.08 -11.53
C PHE A 100 -8.06 8.29 -10.29
N ALA A 101 -8.11 8.96 -9.15
CA ALA A 101 -8.61 8.40 -7.89
C ALA A 101 -9.99 8.94 -7.60
N VAL A 102 -10.88 8.11 -7.07
CA VAL A 102 -12.22 8.50 -6.63
C VAL A 102 -12.36 8.17 -5.14
N VAL A 103 -12.83 9.13 -4.36
CA VAL A 103 -13.07 8.95 -2.94
C VAL A 103 -14.31 8.09 -2.72
N LEU A 104 -14.12 6.94 -2.06
CA LEU A 104 -15.22 6.04 -1.67
C LEU A 104 -15.92 6.54 -0.41
N PHE A 105 -15.14 6.95 0.59
CA PHE A 105 -15.58 7.55 1.84
C PHE A 105 -14.44 8.24 2.56
N THR A 106 -14.77 9.05 3.57
CA THR A 106 -13.80 9.62 4.51
C THR A 106 -14.16 9.20 5.94
N TYR A 107 -13.13 8.95 6.75
CA TYR A 107 -13.33 8.72 8.18
C TYR A 107 -13.70 10.03 8.89
N PRO A 108 -14.64 10.00 9.85
CA PRO A 108 -14.94 11.16 10.68
C PRO A 108 -13.69 11.73 11.35
N ASP A 109 -13.65 13.05 11.53
CA ASP A 109 -12.56 13.79 12.19
C ASP A 109 -11.16 13.64 11.57
N SER A 110 -11.04 12.95 10.44
CA SER A 110 -9.80 12.77 9.69
C SER A 110 -9.32 14.08 9.03
N PRO A 111 -8.02 14.15 8.64
CA PRO A 111 -7.51 15.24 7.81
C PRO A 111 -8.34 15.46 6.54
N ALA A 112 -8.75 14.40 5.86
CA ALA A 112 -9.57 14.48 4.65
C ALA A 112 -10.96 15.07 4.94
N ALA A 113 -11.64 14.60 6.00
CA ALA A 113 -12.95 15.14 6.38
C ALA A 113 -12.87 16.62 6.78
N LYS A 114 -11.85 17.02 7.56
CA LYS A 114 -11.60 18.42 7.94
C LYS A 114 -11.29 19.32 6.75
N ALA A 115 -10.66 18.78 5.70
CA ALA A 115 -10.41 19.48 4.45
C ALA A 115 -11.62 19.53 3.52
N GLY A 116 -12.77 18.95 3.91
CA GLY A 116 -14.00 18.95 3.13
C GLY A 116 -14.02 17.92 1.99
N ILE A 117 -13.10 16.98 1.98
CA ILE A 117 -13.10 15.86 1.02
C ILE A 117 -14.26 14.94 1.33
N LYS A 118 -14.98 14.52 0.30
CA LYS A 118 -16.21 13.72 0.43
C LYS A 118 -16.28 12.63 -0.63
N ARG A 119 -17.15 11.67 -0.41
CA ARG A 119 -17.46 10.62 -1.37
C ARG A 119 -17.79 11.20 -2.75
N GLY A 120 -17.17 10.64 -3.78
CA GLY A 120 -17.33 11.02 -5.17
C GLY A 120 -16.34 12.09 -5.66
N ASP A 121 -15.57 12.72 -4.76
CA ASP A 121 -14.49 13.59 -5.19
C ASP A 121 -13.46 12.82 -6.04
N ILE A 122 -12.98 13.46 -7.08
CA ILE A 122 -12.04 12.87 -8.04
C ILE A 122 -10.71 13.61 -7.92
N PHE A 123 -9.61 12.88 -7.84
CA PHE A 123 -8.26 13.43 -7.91
C PHE A 123 -7.56 12.92 -9.17
N ILE A 124 -6.88 13.85 -9.87
CA ILE A 124 -6.18 13.56 -11.12
C ILE A 124 -4.67 13.74 -11.02
N ARG A 125 -4.19 14.47 -9.99
CA ARG A 125 -2.76 14.65 -9.69
C ARG A 125 -2.51 14.63 -8.20
N VAL A 126 -1.30 14.22 -7.84
CA VAL A 126 -0.77 14.26 -6.47
C VAL A 126 0.62 14.90 -6.51
N ASN A 127 0.85 15.97 -5.75
CA ASN A 127 2.10 16.73 -5.73
C ASN A 127 2.56 17.13 -7.15
N ASP A 128 1.64 17.65 -7.96
CA ASP A 128 1.82 18.01 -9.37
C ASP A 128 2.21 16.87 -10.32
N MET A 129 2.24 15.63 -9.81
CA MET A 129 2.52 14.44 -10.61
C MET A 129 1.24 13.77 -11.10
N GLU A 130 1.26 13.29 -12.35
CA GLU A 130 0.20 12.45 -12.89
C GLU A 130 0.09 11.14 -12.14
N ILE A 131 -1.14 10.70 -11.85
CA ILE A 131 -1.40 9.36 -11.32
C ILE A 131 -1.33 8.39 -12.51
N THR A 132 -0.45 7.40 -12.44
CA THR A 132 -0.28 6.39 -13.51
C THR A 132 -0.30 4.98 -12.92
N MET A 133 -0.40 3.96 -13.78
CA MET A 133 -0.31 2.55 -13.37
C MET A 133 0.96 2.23 -12.56
N ASN A 134 2.06 2.94 -12.83
CA ASN A 134 3.34 2.71 -12.15
C ASN A 134 3.49 3.50 -10.86
N THR A 135 2.73 4.58 -10.67
CA THR A 135 2.93 5.53 -9.56
C THR A 135 1.80 5.54 -8.54
N TYR A 136 0.57 5.12 -8.89
CA TYR A 136 -0.63 5.28 -8.06
C TYR A 136 -0.49 4.73 -6.64
N MET A 137 0.19 3.58 -6.46
CA MET A 137 0.40 2.98 -5.14
C MET A 137 1.28 3.82 -4.22
N ASN A 138 2.23 4.58 -4.77
CA ASN A 138 3.23 5.31 -4.02
C ASN A 138 2.86 6.78 -3.80
N LEU A 139 2.15 7.41 -4.75
CA LEU A 139 1.83 8.84 -4.69
C LEU A 139 1.01 9.22 -3.44
N PHE A 140 0.18 8.32 -2.95
CA PHE A 140 -0.67 8.55 -1.77
C PHE A 140 -0.02 8.14 -0.44
N ARG A 141 1.26 7.76 -0.44
CA ARG A 141 2.02 7.36 0.77
C ARG A 141 2.95 8.44 1.32
N PHE A 142 3.06 9.58 0.66
CA PHE A 142 3.87 10.69 1.16
C PHE A 142 3.31 11.22 2.51
N PRO A 143 4.14 11.76 3.41
CA PRO A 143 3.67 12.37 4.67
C PRO A 143 2.72 13.54 4.44
N ASN A 144 2.90 14.27 3.35
CA ASN A 144 2.06 15.38 2.90
C ASN A 144 1.75 15.21 1.42
N VAL A 145 0.51 15.49 1.04
CA VAL A 145 0.07 15.44 -0.35
C VAL A 145 -0.69 16.71 -0.71
N SER A 146 -0.44 17.21 -1.91
CA SER A 146 -1.28 18.20 -2.60
C SER A 146 -2.08 17.47 -3.65
N LEU A 147 -3.41 17.50 -3.54
CA LEU A 147 -4.35 16.77 -4.39
C LEU A 147 -5.02 17.76 -5.34
N GLN A 148 -4.87 17.58 -6.65
CA GLN A 148 -5.61 18.34 -7.65
C GLN A 148 -6.91 17.62 -7.98
N TYR A 149 -8.03 18.36 -7.90
CA TYR A 149 -9.33 17.82 -8.24
C TYR A 149 -9.54 17.70 -9.75
N GLY A 150 -10.38 16.74 -10.11
CA GLY A 150 -11.05 16.65 -11.40
C GLY A 150 -12.56 16.77 -11.21
N HIS A 151 -13.26 17.25 -12.23
CA HIS A 151 -14.72 17.23 -12.26
C HIS A 151 -15.23 16.47 -13.49
N LEU A 152 -16.31 15.75 -13.30
CA LEU A 152 -16.92 14.90 -14.34
C LEU A 152 -18.00 15.69 -15.07
N GLU A 153 -17.87 15.82 -16.39
CA GLU A 153 -18.90 16.32 -17.28
C GLU A 153 -19.23 15.25 -18.32
N GLY A 154 -20.46 14.74 -18.28
CA GLY A 154 -20.85 13.60 -19.09
C GLY A 154 -19.98 12.37 -18.78
N ASN A 155 -19.12 11.97 -19.71
CA ASN A 155 -18.18 10.84 -19.55
C ASN A 155 -16.70 11.27 -19.59
N THR A 156 -16.42 12.56 -19.35
CA THR A 156 -15.08 13.13 -19.40
C THR A 156 -14.73 13.80 -18.08
N ILE A 157 -13.52 13.52 -17.58
CA ILE A 157 -12.98 14.17 -16.38
C ILE A 157 -12.07 15.31 -16.83
N TYR A 158 -12.40 16.53 -16.42
CA TYR A 158 -11.63 17.75 -16.65
C TYR A 158 -10.85 18.15 -15.40
N PRO A 159 -9.65 18.74 -15.55
CA PRO A 159 -8.95 19.33 -14.42
C PRO A 159 -9.76 20.46 -13.78
N ALA A 160 -9.92 20.42 -12.47
CA ALA A 160 -10.45 21.54 -11.70
C ALA A 160 -9.29 22.42 -11.20
N PRO A 161 -9.47 23.74 -11.05
CA PRO A 161 -8.45 24.62 -10.49
C PRO A 161 -8.21 24.39 -8.99
N GLN A 162 -9.12 23.70 -8.35
CA GLN A 162 -9.06 23.43 -6.91
C GLN A 162 -7.97 22.43 -6.59
N THR A 163 -7.20 22.74 -5.52
CA THR A 163 -6.25 21.84 -4.88
C THR A 163 -6.49 21.80 -3.38
N THR A 164 -6.12 20.69 -2.75
CA THR A 164 -6.18 20.52 -1.29
C THR A 164 -4.91 19.86 -0.80
N THR A 165 -4.28 20.44 0.22
CA THR A 165 -3.10 19.85 0.85
C THR A 165 -3.51 19.12 2.13
N LEU A 166 -3.03 17.90 2.29
CA LEU A 166 -3.25 17.07 3.47
C LEU A 166 -1.92 16.68 4.11
N THR A 167 -1.93 16.64 5.43
CA THR A 167 -0.87 16.02 6.25
C THR A 167 -1.46 14.77 6.89
N GLY A 168 -0.81 13.63 6.68
CA GLY A 168 -1.21 12.37 7.31
C GLY A 168 -1.00 12.42 8.82
N THR A 169 -1.95 11.93 9.58
CA THR A 169 -1.90 11.81 11.04
C THR A 169 -2.03 10.36 11.47
N GLU A 170 -1.48 10.02 12.62
CA GLU A 170 -1.77 8.74 13.26
C GLU A 170 -3.23 8.72 13.67
N MET A 171 -3.95 7.70 13.26
CA MET A 171 -5.35 7.54 13.56
C MET A 171 -5.75 6.06 13.55
N TYR A 172 -6.75 5.73 14.36
CA TYR A 172 -7.40 4.44 14.32
C TYR A 172 -8.43 4.44 13.17
N LEU A 173 -8.29 3.48 12.27
CA LEU A 173 -9.21 3.29 11.16
C LEU A 173 -10.26 2.25 11.58
N ASP A 174 -11.38 2.71 12.13
CA ASP A 174 -12.48 1.84 12.55
C ASP A 174 -13.02 1.07 11.32
N PRO A 175 -12.97 -0.26 11.30
CA PRO A 175 -13.54 -1.05 10.22
C PRO A 175 -15.07 -0.91 10.13
N VAL A 176 -15.72 -0.48 11.21
CA VAL A 176 -17.17 -0.23 11.25
C VAL A 176 -17.44 1.27 11.21
N ILE A 177 -17.57 1.84 10.02
CA ILE A 177 -17.74 3.28 9.81
C ILE A 177 -19.16 3.72 10.18
N THR A 178 -20.15 2.86 9.96
CA THR A 178 -21.56 3.14 10.28
C THR A 178 -22.31 1.85 10.54
N TYR A 179 -23.31 1.95 11.40
CA TYR A 179 -24.25 0.85 11.62
C TYR A 179 -25.64 1.42 11.90
N SER A 180 -26.65 0.66 11.59
CA SER A 180 -28.04 1.00 11.90
C SER A 180 -28.91 -0.22 12.05
N VAL A 181 -30.05 -0.05 12.72
CA VAL A 181 -31.12 -1.05 12.73
C VAL A 181 -32.33 -0.44 12.02
N ILE A 182 -32.75 -1.08 10.95
CA ILE A 182 -33.88 -0.64 10.14
C ILE A 182 -35.09 -1.50 10.53
N ASP A 183 -36.16 -0.87 11.02
CA ASP A 183 -37.44 -1.52 11.29
C ASP A 183 -38.30 -1.49 10.02
N ARG A 184 -38.63 -2.67 9.48
CA ARG A 184 -39.49 -2.76 8.32
C ARG A 184 -40.44 -3.95 8.44
N ALA A 185 -41.74 -3.68 8.35
CA ALA A 185 -42.80 -4.68 8.39
C ALA A 185 -42.70 -5.64 9.60
N GLY A 186 -42.33 -5.12 10.78
CA GLY A 186 -42.19 -5.91 12.01
C GLY A 186 -40.89 -6.69 12.13
N HIS A 187 -39.95 -6.52 11.18
CA HIS A 187 -38.62 -7.13 11.21
C HIS A 187 -37.54 -6.08 11.48
N LYS A 188 -36.55 -6.45 12.32
CA LYS A 188 -35.34 -5.67 12.56
C LYS A 188 -34.23 -6.17 11.65
N ILE A 189 -33.74 -5.29 10.78
CA ILE A 189 -32.65 -5.58 9.83
C ILE A 189 -31.42 -4.81 10.32
N GLY A 190 -30.36 -5.53 10.68
CA GLY A 190 -29.07 -4.92 10.97
C GLY A 190 -28.38 -4.51 9.67
N TYR A 191 -27.84 -3.31 9.64
CA TYR A 191 -26.97 -2.79 8.60
C TYR A 191 -25.60 -2.46 9.22
N LEU A 192 -24.51 -2.95 8.59
CA LEU A 192 -23.14 -2.73 9.00
C LEU A 192 -22.31 -2.32 7.80
#